data_1c7fcb932ddf4ace1d4c44c627ea0112
#
_entry.id   1c7fcb932ddf4ace1d4c44c627ea0112
#
_cell.length_a   1.000
_cell.length_b   1.000
_cell.length_c   1.000
_cell.angle_alpha   90.00
_cell.angle_beta   90.00
_cell.angle_gamma   90.00
#
_symmetry.space_group_name_H-M   'P 1'
#
loop_
_entity.id
_entity.type
_entity.pdbx_description
1 polymer ?
#
loop_
_entity_poly.entity_id
_entity_poly.type
_entity_poly.pdbx_seq_one_letter_code
_entity_poly.pdbx_strand_id
1 'polypeptide(L)'
;KRSAHEAIEEIRTWVTWGYRHVIDADLKACFDSLPHEGVIAAGRRRITDPWILRLIQRWLKVGILDEGAIRSAVAGTPQGGVISPLLANAYLHALDVAWEEKGRGAKLIRYCDDYVILCRGNPQPWFQRMERIVHDLGLSLNAEKTRIVDAKDGFDFLGMHFRLQPMRGNPRRLFC
;
A
#
# COMPACT_ATOMS: atom_id res chain seq x y z
N LYS A 1 -13.16 4.05 1.48
CA LYS A 1 -13.89 3.35 2.56
C LYS A 1 -13.97 1.86 2.26
N ARG A 2 -12.82 1.18 2.26
CA ARG A 2 -12.81 -0.27 2.03
C ARG A 2 -12.44 -0.94 3.33
N SER A 3 -13.20 -1.96 3.72
CA SER A 3 -12.85 -2.86 4.82
C SER A 3 -11.82 -3.88 4.37
N ALA A 4 -11.13 -4.55 5.32
CA ALA A 4 -10.27 -5.68 5.01
C ALA A 4 -11.03 -6.78 4.24
N HIS A 5 -12.30 -7.04 4.62
CA HIS A 5 -13.17 -7.99 3.93
C HIS A 5 -13.40 -7.64 2.45
N GLU A 6 -13.64 -6.36 2.13
CA GLU A 6 -13.81 -5.93 0.74
C GLU A 6 -12.53 -6.13 -0.08
N ALA A 7 -11.35 -5.89 0.51
CA ALA A 7 -10.08 -6.15 -0.15
C ALA A 7 -9.87 -7.66 -0.43
N ILE A 8 -10.22 -8.52 0.53
CA ILE A 8 -10.18 -9.98 0.39
C ILE A 8 -11.12 -10.47 -0.72
N GLU A 9 -12.38 -9.99 -0.74
CA GLU A 9 -13.34 -10.36 -1.79
C GLU A 9 -12.91 -9.84 -3.17
N GLU A 10 -12.27 -8.68 -3.23
CA GLU A 10 -11.71 -8.15 -4.48
C GLU A 10 -10.58 -9.07 -5.00
N ILE A 11 -9.67 -9.55 -4.14
CA ILE A 11 -8.65 -10.55 -4.49
C ILE A 11 -9.30 -11.81 -5.06
N ARG A 12 -10.30 -12.38 -4.36
CA ARG A 12 -11.02 -13.59 -4.80
C ARG A 12 -11.61 -13.40 -6.19
N THR A 13 -12.24 -12.27 -6.42
CA THR A 13 -12.87 -11.92 -7.70
C THR A 13 -11.85 -11.89 -8.84
N TRP A 14 -10.75 -11.13 -8.67
CA TRP A 14 -9.75 -10.97 -9.71
C TRP A 14 -8.97 -12.25 -10.00
N VAL A 15 -8.62 -13.03 -8.98
CA VAL A 15 -7.97 -14.33 -9.17
C VAL A 15 -8.90 -15.32 -9.92
N THR A 16 -10.20 -15.32 -9.59
CA THR A 16 -11.20 -16.11 -10.31
C THR A 16 -11.32 -15.70 -11.78
N TRP A 17 -11.16 -14.42 -12.08
CA TRP A 17 -11.12 -13.89 -13.44
C TRP A 17 -9.81 -14.19 -14.20
N GLY A 18 -8.87 -14.90 -13.57
CA GLY A 18 -7.64 -15.37 -14.20
C GLY A 18 -6.42 -14.47 -14.02
N TYR A 19 -6.47 -13.50 -13.08
CA TYR A 19 -5.30 -12.74 -12.65
C TYR A 19 -4.52 -13.56 -11.64
N ARG A 20 -3.56 -14.35 -12.12
CA ARG A 20 -2.88 -15.39 -11.32
C ARG A 20 -1.52 -14.98 -10.79
N HIS A 21 -0.87 -14.04 -11.44
CA HIS A 21 0.41 -13.54 -10.95
C HIS A 21 0.15 -12.44 -9.93
N VAL A 22 0.75 -12.61 -8.77
CA VAL A 22 0.61 -11.72 -7.62
C VAL A 22 1.96 -11.09 -7.35
N ILE A 23 2.01 -9.77 -7.36
CA ILE A 23 3.15 -9.02 -6.84
C ILE A 23 2.75 -8.63 -5.41
N ASP A 24 3.34 -9.33 -4.45
CA ASP A 24 3.23 -9.06 -3.02
C ASP A 24 4.34 -8.09 -2.68
N ALA A 25 3.99 -6.85 -2.39
CA ALA A 25 4.95 -5.77 -2.23
C ALA A 25 4.75 -5.05 -0.90
N ASP A 26 5.85 -4.78 -0.23
CA ASP A 26 5.93 -4.11 1.08
C ASP A 26 6.72 -2.81 0.93
N LEU A 27 6.24 -1.74 1.55
CA LEU A 27 6.95 -0.46 1.60
C LEU A 27 7.97 -0.49 2.75
N LYS A 28 9.20 -0.13 2.46
CA LYS A 28 10.25 -0.07 3.48
C LYS A 28 9.95 1.05 4.47
N ALA A 29 9.73 0.67 5.74
CA ALA A 29 9.48 1.60 6.84
C ALA A 29 8.47 2.71 6.47
N CYS A 30 7.30 2.32 5.94
CA CYS A 30 6.32 3.23 5.34
C CYS A 30 6.05 4.45 6.22
N PHE A 31 5.69 4.23 7.49
CA PHE A 31 5.36 5.31 8.41
C PHE A 31 6.54 6.22 8.74
N ASP A 32 7.75 5.68 8.77
CA ASP A 32 8.97 6.40 9.14
C ASP A 32 9.58 7.16 7.94
N SER A 33 9.18 6.79 6.72
CA SER A 33 9.74 7.35 5.47
C SER A 33 8.83 8.35 4.77
N LEU A 34 7.60 8.61 5.27
CA LEU A 34 6.65 9.52 4.65
C LEU A 34 7.20 10.96 4.60
N PRO A 35 7.38 11.57 3.41
CA PRO A 35 7.84 12.94 3.30
C PRO A 35 6.81 13.91 3.88
N HIS A 36 7.18 14.69 4.89
CA HIS A 36 6.26 15.65 5.56
C HIS A 36 5.62 16.63 4.58
N GLU A 37 6.40 17.15 3.62
CA GLU A 37 5.88 18.08 2.60
C GLU A 37 4.83 17.39 1.71
N GLY A 38 5.07 16.14 1.32
CA GLY A 38 4.13 15.35 0.55
C GLY A 38 2.82 15.08 1.29
N VAL A 39 2.90 14.75 2.58
CA VAL A 39 1.73 14.57 3.45
C VAL A 39 0.92 15.86 3.55
N ILE A 40 1.57 17.01 3.76
CA ILE A 40 0.90 18.32 3.81
C ILE A 40 0.31 18.68 2.44
N ALA A 41 1.01 18.42 1.34
CA ALA A 41 0.49 18.64 -0.01
C ALA A 41 -0.76 17.79 -0.29
N ALA A 42 -0.76 16.51 0.13
CA ALA A 42 -1.93 15.65 0.05
C ALA A 42 -3.10 16.19 0.89
N GLY A 43 -2.81 16.67 2.10
CA GLY A 43 -3.79 17.30 2.99
C GLY A 43 -4.43 18.56 2.38
N ARG A 44 -3.67 19.41 1.74
CA ARG A 44 -4.14 20.66 1.08
C ARG A 44 -5.19 20.42 -0.01
N ARG A 45 -5.24 19.23 -0.58
CA ARG A 45 -6.28 18.87 -1.58
C ARG A 45 -7.69 18.77 -0.98
N ARG A 46 -7.81 18.60 0.33
CA ARG A 46 -9.08 18.35 1.04
C ARG A 46 -9.33 19.32 2.19
N ILE A 47 -8.28 19.89 2.75
CA ILE A 47 -8.32 20.78 3.90
C ILE A 47 -7.98 22.19 3.43
N THR A 48 -8.95 23.09 3.49
CA THR A 48 -8.81 24.48 3.09
C THR A 48 -8.39 25.39 4.27
N ASP A 49 -8.65 24.93 5.50
CA ASP A 49 -8.30 25.69 6.71
C ASP A 49 -6.78 25.63 6.97
N PRO A 50 -6.09 26.78 6.92
CA PRO A 50 -4.65 26.83 7.13
C PRO A 50 -4.24 26.53 8.58
N TRP A 51 -5.16 26.67 9.53
CA TRP A 51 -4.90 26.37 10.93
C TRP A 51 -4.77 24.86 11.16
N ILE A 52 -5.67 24.08 10.57
CA ILE A 52 -5.63 22.61 10.62
C ILE A 52 -4.36 22.09 9.93
N LEU A 53 -3.99 22.66 8.79
CA LEU A 53 -2.75 22.27 8.10
C LEU A 53 -1.50 22.57 8.94
N ARG A 54 -1.46 23.70 9.64
CA ARG A 54 -0.38 24.04 10.59
C ARG A 54 -0.35 23.08 11.78
N LEU A 55 -1.50 22.66 12.27
CA LEU A 55 -1.59 21.70 13.36
C LEU A 55 -1.02 20.34 12.95
N ILE A 56 -1.42 19.83 11.77
CA ILE A 56 -0.87 18.59 11.21
C ILE A 56 0.65 18.70 11.02
N GLN A 57 1.12 19.84 10.51
CA GLN A 57 2.55 20.08 10.33
C GLN A 57 3.33 20.07 11.65
N ARG A 58 2.74 20.61 12.71
CA ARG A 58 3.32 20.54 14.06
C ARG A 58 3.36 19.10 14.57
N TRP A 59 2.31 18.31 14.39
CA TRP A 59 2.30 16.90 14.78
C TRP A 59 3.36 16.08 14.05
N LEU A 60 3.57 16.31 12.77
CA LEU A 60 4.62 15.66 12.02
C LEU A 60 6.04 16.02 12.52
N LYS A 61 6.20 17.25 13.04
CA LYS A 61 7.47 17.76 13.58
C LYS A 61 7.71 17.41 15.04
N VAL A 62 6.68 16.99 15.77
CA VAL A 62 6.82 16.49 17.15
C VAL A 62 7.69 15.25 17.10
N GLY A 63 8.92 15.37 17.58
CA GLY A 63 9.85 14.24 17.60
C GLY A 63 9.36 13.11 18.50
N ILE A 64 9.95 11.96 18.32
CA ILE A 64 9.74 10.80 19.19
C ILE A 64 10.65 11.01 20.41
N LEU A 65 10.07 10.86 21.61
CA LEU A 65 10.86 10.79 22.84
C LEU A 65 11.50 9.41 22.90
N ASP A 66 12.78 9.35 22.59
CA ASP A 66 13.58 8.12 22.58
C ASP A 66 14.67 8.24 23.64
N GLU A 67 14.66 7.34 24.63
CA GLU A 67 15.61 7.31 25.76
C GLU A 67 15.83 8.65 26.48
N GLY A 68 14.74 9.48 26.59
CA GLY A 68 14.80 10.79 27.28
C GLY A 68 15.29 11.94 26.40
N ALA A 69 15.59 11.73 25.13
CA ALA A 69 15.93 12.77 24.16
C ALA A 69 14.81 12.91 23.10
N ILE A 70 14.42 14.16 22.81
CA ILE A 70 13.48 14.43 21.70
C ILE A 70 14.29 14.42 20.40
N ARG A 71 14.11 13.37 19.59
CA ARG A 71 14.62 13.34 18.23
C ARG A 71 13.59 13.96 17.30
N SER A 72 13.93 15.09 16.69
CA SER A 72 13.09 15.71 15.66
C SER A 72 13.02 14.77 14.43
N ALA A 73 11.83 14.32 14.08
CA ALA A 73 11.63 13.55 12.87
C ALA A 73 11.76 14.45 11.64
N VAL A 74 12.71 14.18 10.77
CA VAL A 74 12.89 14.86 9.47
C VAL A 74 11.89 14.32 8.44
N ALA A 75 11.45 13.06 8.62
CA ALA A 75 10.44 12.38 7.80
C ALA A 75 9.64 11.44 8.71
N GLY A 76 8.53 10.96 8.20
CA GLY A 76 7.68 9.98 8.85
C GLY A 76 6.61 10.55 9.75
N THR A 77 5.80 9.63 10.26
CA THR A 77 4.76 9.90 11.25
C THR A 77 5.07 9.08 12.50
N PRO A 78 4.85 9.60 13.72
CA PRO A 78 5.11 8.85 14.93
C PRO A 78 4.41 7.48 14.90
N GLN A 79 5.17 6.41 15.09
CA GLN A 79 4.59 5.06 15.23
C GLN A 79 3.68 5.03 16.46
N GLY A 80 2.46 4.51 16.29
CA GLY A 80 1.42 4.53 17.34
C GLY A 80 0.64 5.85 17.46
N GLY A 81 0.95 6.86 16.66
CA GLY A 81 0.15 8.09 16.61
C GLY A 81 -1.25 7.82 16.02
N VAL A 82 -2.31 8.23 16.72
CA VAL A 82 -3.71 8.01 16.31
C VAL A 82 -4.01 8.53 14.90
N ILE A 83 -3.36 9.61 14.48
CA ILE A 83 -3.56 10.22 13.17
C ILE A 83 -2.64 9.64 12.06
N SER A 84 -1.58 8.93 12.43
CA SER A 84 -0.57 8.42 11.48
C SER A 84 -1.15 7.56 10.36
N PRO A 85 -2.08 6.61 10.62
CA PRO A 85 -2.71 5.82 9.56
C PRO A 85 -3.55 6.67 8.59
N LEU A 86 -4.19 7.74 9.09
CA LEU A 86 -4.97 8.65 8.26
C LEU A 86 -4.05 9.46 7.32
N LEU A 87 -2.96 9.99 7.85
CA LEU A 87 -1.98 10.76 7.09
C LEU A 87 -1.26 9.89 6.04
N ALA A 88 -0.86 8.67 6.43
CA ALA A 88 -0.29 7.70 5.51
C ALA A 88 -1.27 7.36 4.37
N ASN A 89 -2.53 7.07 4.68
CA ASN A 89 -3.54 6.81 3.67
C ASN A 89 -3.82 8.00 2.75
N ALA A 90 -3.81 9.22 3.28
CA ALA A 90 -3.96 10.44 2.48
C ALA A 90 -2.79 10.61 1.50
N TYR A 91 -1.57 10.31 1.94
CA TYR A 91 -0.38 10.36 1.09
C TYR A 91 -0.37 9.23 0.04
N LEU A 92 -0.57 8.00 0.46
CA LEU A 92 -0.58 6.81 -0.41
C LEU A 92 -1.74 6.81 -1.41
N HIS A 93 -2.75 7.66 -1.24
CA HIS A 93 -3.78 7.85 -2.27
C HIS A 93 -3.19 8.32 -3.61
N ALA A 94 -2.07 9.02 -3.61
CA ALA A 94 -1.37 9.39 -4.83
C ALA A 94 -0.86 8.16 -5.60
N LEU A 95 -0.44 7.09 -4.89
CA LEU A 95 -0.09 5.80 -5.48
C LEU A 95 -1.31 5.16 -6.16
N ASP A 96 -2.48 5.16 -5.49
CA ASP A 96 -3.71 4.61 -6.05
C ASP A 96 -4.07 5.33 -7.36
N VAL A 97 -4.05 6.67 -7.37
CA VAL A 97 -4.34 7.50 -8.56
C VAL A 97 -3.35 7.23 -9.69
N ALA A 98 -2.05 7.27 -9.41
CA ALA A 98 -1.01 7.01 -10.41
C ALA A 98 -1.10 5.60 -11.00
N TRP A 99 -1.59 4.64 -10.22
CA TRP A 99 -1.83 3.29 -10.71
C TRP A 99 -3.05 3.24 -11.64
N GLU A 100 -4.18 3.85 -11.25
CA GLU A 100 -5.43 3.81 -12.00
C GLU A 100 -5.34 4.48 -13.37
N GLU A 101 -4.61 5.58 -13.51
CA GLU A 101 -4.46 6.33 -14.76
C GLU A 101 -3.91 5.50 -15.94
N LYS A 102 -3.11 4.47 -15.67
CA LYS A 102 -2.42 3.68 -16.72
C LYS A 102 -2.57 2.16 -16.54
N GLY A 103 -3.39 1.68 -15.63
CA GLY A 103 -3.39 0.31 -15.10
C GLY A 103 -4.29 -0.70 -15.78
N ARG A 104 -4.63 -0.57 -17.07
CA ARG A 104 -5.40 -1.61 -17.76
C ARG A 104 -4.54 -2.89 -17.92
N GLY A 105 -4.91 -3.97 -17.23
CA GLY A 105 -4.22 -5.28 -17.30
C GLY A 105 -3.64 -5.77 -15.98
N ALA A 106 -3.56 -4.92 -14.96
CA ALA A 106 -3.24 -5.32 -13.59
C ALA A 106 -4.09 -4.54 -12.59
N LYS A 107 -4.41 -5.18 -11.49
CA LYS A 107 -5.23 -4.61 -10.42
C LYS A 107 -4.41 -4.43 -9.15
N LEU A 108 -4.33 -3.20 -8.68
CA LEU A 108 -3.80 -2.87 -7.35
C LEU A 108 -4.93 -3.02 -6.32
N ILE A 109 -4.64 -3.74 -5.25
CA ILE A 109 -5.51 -3.86 -4.07
C ILE A 109 -4.67 -3.46 -2.88
N ARG A 110 -5.02 -2.34 -2.23
CA ARG A 110 -4.30 -1.78 -1.09
C ARG A 110 -5.21 -1.66 0.13
N TYR A 111 -4.67 -2.01 1.27
CA TYR A 111 -5.26 -1.76 2.59
C TYR A 111 -4.19 -1.16 3.51
N CYS A 112 -4.30 0.12 3.83
CA CYS A 112 -3.25 0.90 4.51
C CYS A 112 -1.94 0.88 3.72
N ASP A 113 -0.88 0.36 4.29
CA ASP A 113 0.46 0.18 3.72
C ASP A 113 0.65 -1.19 3.05
N ASP A 114 -0.22 -2.17 3.38
CA ASP A 114 -0.22 -3.48 2.72
C ASP A 114 -0.89 -3.39 1.34
N TYR A 115 -0.26 -3.96 0.32
CA TYR A 115 -0.85 -4.04 -1.00
C TYR A 115 -0.34 -5.20 -1.84
N VAL A 116 -1.22 -5.65 -2.72
CA VAL A 116 -0.90 -6.66 -3.74
C VAL A 116 -1.32 -6.16 -5.12
N ILE A 117 -0.58 -6.56 -6.14
CA ILE A 117 -0.94 -6.33 -7.54
C ILE A 117 -1.22 -7.65 -8.20
N LEU A 118 -2.43 -7.80 -8.71
CA LEU A 118 -2.86 -8.98 -9.46
C LEU A 118 -2.77 -8.69 -10.94
N CYS A 119 -2.12 -9.56 -11.73
CA CYS A 119 -1.99 -9.38 -13.16
C CYS A 119 -2.13 -10.69 -13.96
N ARG A 120 -2.37 -10.54 -15.26
CA ARG A 120 -2.32 -11.61 -16.24
C ARG A 120 -1.00 -11.57 -17.00
N GLY A 121 -0.47 -12.75 -17.36
CA GLY A 121 0.76 -12.85 -18.12
C GLY A 121 1.99 -12.41 -17.35
N ASN A 122 2.94 -11.75 -18.00
CA ASN A 122 4.21 -11.36 -17.39
C ASN A 122 4.02 -10.30 -16.30
N PRO A 123 4.39 -10.54 -15.04
CA PRO A 123 4.27 -9.57 -13.94
C PRO A 123 5.37 -8.48 -13.96
N GLN A 124 6.49 -8.71 -14.64
CA GLN A 124 7.67 -7.83 -14.57
C GLN A 124 7.42 -6.37 -14.98
N PRO A 125 6.67 -6.08 -16.06
CA PRO A 125 6.36 -4.69 -16.41
C PRO A 125 5.54 -3.96 -15.33
N TRP A 126 4.66 -4.68 -14.63
CA TRP A 126 3.84 -4.13 -13.55
C TRP A 126 4.66 -3.87 -12.29
N PHE A 127 5.58 -4.77 -11.98
CA PHE A 127 6.55 -4.59 -10.89
C PHE A 127 7.39 -3.33 -11.12
N GLN A 128 8.04 -3.20 -12.29
CA GLN A 128 8.85 -2.02 -12.64
C GLN A 128 8.04 -0.72 -12.62
N ARG A 129 6.75 -0.80 -12.99
CA ARG A 129 5.87 0.35 -12.89
C ARG A 129 5.62 0.74 -11.43
N MET A 130 5.36 -0.22 -10.56
CA MET A 130 5.18 0.03 -9.13
C MET A 130 6.44 0.63 -8.52
N GLU A 131 7.61 0.09 -8.83
CA GLU A 131 8.89 0.66 -8.36
C GLU A 131 9.02 2.15 -8.73
N ARG A 132 8.69 2.50 -9.96
CA ARG A 132 8.73 3.91 -10.40
C ARG A 132 7.75 4.79 -9.64
N ILE A 133 6.49 4.36 -9.48
CA ILE A 133 5.48 5.13 -8.75
C ILE A 133 5.92 5.33 -7.29
N VAL A 134 6.41 4.28 -6.64
CA VAL A 134 6.89 4.33 -5.26
C VAL A 134 8.09 5.27 -5.14
N HIS A 135 9.05 5.18 -6.07
CA HIS A 135 10.21 6.07 -6.13
C HIS A 135 9.81 7.54 -6.34
N ASP A 136 8.88 7.81 -7.26
CA ASP A 136 8.38 9.17 -7.55
C ASP A 136 7.67 9.80 -6.33
N LEU A 137 7.15 8.96 -5.45
CA LEU A 137 6.59 9.36 -4.16
C LEU A 137 7.66 9.50 -3.06
N GLY A 138 8.96 9.36 -3.37
CA GLY A 138 10.02 9.43 -2.38
C GLY A 138 10.01 8.26 -1.38
N LEU A 139 9.39 7.14 -1.75
CA LEU A 139 9.34 5.90 -0.98
C LEU A 139 10.21 4.82 -1.63
N SER A 140 10.40 3.71 -0.96
CA SER A 140 11.11 2.55 -1.50
C SER A 140 10.41 1.24 -1.13
N LEU A 141 10.55 0.25 -2.03
CA LEU A 141 10.10 -1.11 -1.76
C LEU A 141 11.07 -1.82 -0.82
N ASN A 142 10.55 -2.69 0.02
CA ASN A 142 11.35 -3.61 0.80
C ASN A 142 11.73 -4.81 -0.08
N ALA A 143 12.97 -4.85 -0.54
CA ALA A 143 13.46 -5.90 -1.44
C ALA A 143 13.41 -7.32 -0.85
N GLU A 144 13.53 -7.44 0.48
CA GLU A 144 13.51 -8.75 1.16
C GLU A 144 12.09 -9.33 1.27
N LYS A 145 11.10 -8.45 1.38
CA LYS A 145 9.69 -8.85 1.54
C LYS A 145 8.91 -8.82 0.23
N THR A 146 9.37 -8.04 -0.74
CA THR A 146 8.69 -7.93 -2.04
C THR A 146 8.98 -9.16 -2.90
N ARG A 147 7.93 -9.83 -3.36
CA ARG A 147 8.04 -11.07 -4.15
C ARG A 147 6.98 -11.15 -5.22
N ILE A 148 7.29 -11.87 -6.28
CA ILE A 148 6.35 -12.21 -7.36
C ILE A 148 6.03 -13.70 -7.25
N VAL A 149 4.76 -14.03 -7.08
CA VAL A 149 4.31 -15.40 -6.89
C VAL A 149 3.14 -15.73 -7.83
N ASP A 150 2.93 -17.03 -8.13
CA ASP A 150 1.69 -17.50 -8.74
C ASP A 150 0.67 -17.81 -7.63
N ALA A 151 -0.58 -17.44 -7.83
CA ALA A 151 -1.66 -17.74 -6.88
C ALA A 151 -1.83 -19.24 -6.57
N LYS A 152 -1.27 -20.14 -7.38
CA LYS A 152 -1.22 -21.59 -7.11
C LYS A 152 -0.23 -21.94 -6.01
N ASP A 153 0.87 -21.18 -5.91
CA ASP A 153 1.89 -21.40 -4.90
C ASP A 153 1.45 -20.85 -3.54
N GLY A 154 0.53 -19.88 -3.57
CA GLY A 154 -0.05 -19.21 -2.41
C GLY A 154 0.69 -17.92 -2.05
N PHE A 155 -0.05 -17.01 -1.40
CA PHE A 155 0.47 -15.76 -0.87
C PHE A 155 -0.35 -15.33 0.34
N ASP A 156 0.24 -14.47 1.18
CA ASP A 156 -0.39 -13.95 2.38
C ASP A 156 -0.81 -12.50 2.18
N PHE A 157 -2.00 -12.13 2.67
CA PHE A 157 -2.46 -10.75 2.66
C PHE A 157 -3.43 -10.52 3.83
N LEU A 158 -3.19 -9.50 4.62
CA LEU A 158 -3.96 -9.14 5.82
C LEU A 158 -4.14 -10.31 6.80
N GLY A 159 -3.09 -11.11 6.99
CA GLY A 159 -3.09 -12.25 7.89
C GLY A 159 -3.85 -13.48 7.38
N MET A 160 -4.29 -13.48 6.12
CA MET A 160 -4.94 -14.61 5.48
C MET A 160 -4.05 -15.20 4.39
N HIS A 161 -4.02 -16.54 4.31
CA HIS A 161 -3.29 -17.27 3.29
C HIS A 161 -4.21 -17.59 2.10
N PHE A 162 -3.87 -17.11 0.92
CA PHE A 162 -4.61 -17.32 -0.32
C PHE A 162 -3.90 -18.37 -1.18
N ARG A 163 -4.64 -19.38 -1.65
CA ARG A 163 -4.11 -20.37 -2.57
C ARG A 163 -5.16 -20.80 -3.59
N LEU A 164 -4.79 -20.78 -4.87
CA LEU A 164 -5.64 -21.27 -5.95
C LEU A 164 -5.53 -22.79 -6.04
N GLN A 165 -6.60 -23.51 -5.73
CA GLN A 165 -6.64 -24.96 -5.83
C GLN A 165 -7.60 -25.42 -6.93
N PRO A 166 -7.23 -26.46 -7.71
CA PRO A 166 -8.17 -27.12 -8.62
C PRO A 166 -9.23 -27.88 -7.81
N MET A 167 -10.48 -27.60 -8.06
CA MET A 167 -11.61 -28.35 -7.50
C MET A 167 -12.32 -29.16 -8.58
N ARG A 168 -12.80 -30.40 -8.28
CA ARG A 168 -13.66 -31.14 -9.20
C ARG A 168 -14.86 -30.28 -9.56
N GLY A 169 -14.98 -29.90 -10.84
CA GLY A 169 -16.06 -29.06 -11.37
C GLY A 169 -15.82 -27.54 -11.40
N ASN A 170 -14.81 -27.01 -10.70
CA ASN A 170 -14.41 -25.60 -10.81
C ASN A 170 -12.90 -25.42 -10.58
N PRO A 171 -12.08 -25.43 -11.65
CA PRO A 171 -10.62 -25.40 -11.53
C PRO A 171 -10.05 -24.03 -11.09
N ARG A 172 -10.89 -23.09 -10.66
CA ARG A 172 -10.49 -21.69 -10.38
C ARG A 172 -10.96 -21.18 -9.03
N ARG A 173 -11.14 -22.04 -8.03
CA ARG A 173 -11.56 -21.56 -6.71
C ARG A 173 -10.34 -21.16 -5.87
N LEU A 174 -10.31 -19.92 -5.41
CA LEU A 174 -9.35 -19.45 -4.43
C LEU A 174 -9.83 -19.81 -3.02
N PHE A 175 -8.96 -20.45 -2.25
CA PHE A 175 -9.15 -20.71 -0.82
C PHE A 175 -8.38 -19.68 -0.01
N CYS A 176 -8.93 -19.25 1.07
CA CYS A 176 -8.33 -18.43 2.11
C CYS A 176 -8.74 -18.96 3.48
#